data_8a2b076c1fd8e9effb4f802bab5c44da
#
_entry.id   8a2b076c1fd8e9effb4f802bab5c44da
#
_cell.length_a   1.000
_cell.length_b   1.000
_cell.length_c   1.000
_cell.angle_alpha   90.00
_cell.angle_beta   90.00
_cell.angle_gamma   90.00
#
_symmetry.space_group_name_H-M   'P 1'
#
loop_
_entity.id
_entity.type
_entity.pdbx_description
1 polymer ?
#
loop_
_entity_poly.entity_id
_entity_poly.type
_entity_poly.pdbx_seq_one_letter_code
_entity_poly.pdbx_strand_id
1 'polypeptide(L)'
;MEYEQTFRFILILGIAVIVPIGAYHRIKSQAIGEKLDRRQEGIFILVTLRPIGIAFMVGFVTYMINPALMAWSSGALSNWLRWSGVVIGITGGLLLAVTFKTLGKNLTDTVVTRAAHTLVTRGPYRWVRHPFYLATALAVVANTLVTANWFLALTGGI
;
A
#
# COMPACT_ATOMS: atom_id res chain seq x y z
N MET A 1 25.63 -1.33 -7.03
CA MET A 1 24.97 -2.65 -6.82
C MET A 1 24.69 -2.93 -5.33
N GLU A 2 25.58 -2.62 -4.42
CA GLU A 2 25.40 -2.89 -2.98
C GLU A 2 24.19 -2.18 -2.37
N TYR A 3 23.99 -0.90 -2.65
CA TYR A 3 22.84 -0.14 -2.18
C TYR A 3 21.49 -0.64 -2.72
N GLU A 4 21.45 -1.18 -3.95
CA GLU A 4 20.21 -1.75 -4.51
C GLU A 4 19.73 -2.96 -3.70
N GLN A 5 20.64 -3.83 -3.31
CA GLN A 5 20.31 -4.96 -2.46
C GLN A 5 19.80 -4.52 -1.08
N THR A 6 20.44 -3.50 -0.49
CA THR A 6 20.02 -2.94 0.80
C THR A 6 18.58 -2.43 0.75
N PHE A 7 18.24 -1.60 -0.25
CA PHE A 7 16.89 -1.07 -0.39
C PHE A 7 15.85 -2.15 -0.71
N ARG A 8 16.23 -3.14 -1.52
CA ARG A 8 15.41 -4.32 -1.77
C ARG A 8 15.09 -5.08 -0.48
N PHE A 9 16.09 -5.38 0.35
CA PHE A 9 15.87 -6.05 1.62
C PHE A 9 14.99 -5.25 2.59
N ILE A 10 15.17 -3.93 2.65
CA ILE A 10 14.31 -3.05 3.46
C ILE A 10 12.85 -3.15 3.00
N LEU A 11 12.59 -3.14 1.70
CA LEU A 11 11.24 -3.31 1.15
C LEU A 11 10.65 -4.67 1.48
N ILE A 12 11.41 -5.75 1.29
CA ILE A 12 10.97 -7.12 1.62
C ILE A 12 10.59 -7.20 3.11
N LEU A 13 11.43 -6.65 3.99
CA LEU A 13 11.17 -6.64 5.43
C LEU A 13 9.90 -5.82 5.76
N GLY A 14 9.75 -4.64 5.16
CA GLY A 14 8.57 -3.81 5.34
C GLY A 14 7.27 -4.52 4.95
N ILE A 15 7.29 -5.21 3.81
CA ILE A 15 6.15 -6.00 3.33
C ILE A 15 5.88 -7.20 4.23
N ALA A 16 6.92 -7.92 4.64
CA ALA A 16 6.80 -9.05 5.56
C ALA A 16 6.15 -8.68 6.90
N VAL A 17 6.24 -7.40 7.30
CA VAL A 17 5.58 -6.86 8.49
C VAL A 17 4.16 -6.37 8.18
N ILE A 18 4.00 -5.57 7.14
CA ILE A 18 2.73 -4.85 6.87
C ILE A 18 1.64 -5.78 6.30
N VAL A 19 2.02 -6.73 5.44
CA VAL A 19 1.05 -7.65 4.80
C VAL A 19 0.36 -8.57 5.82
N PRO A 20 1.06 -9.22 6.77
CA PRO A 20 0.40 -10.00 7.80
C PRO A 20 -0.51 -9.17 8.71
N ILE A 21 -0.12 -7.94 9.05
CA ILE A 21 -0.96 -7.02 9.84
C ILE A 21 -2.26 -6.73 9.08
N GLY A 22 -2.16 -6.34 7.81
CA GLY A 22 -3.32 -6.09 6.96
C GLY A 22 -4.20 -7.32 6.79
N ALA A 23 -3.60 -8.48 6.50
CA ALA A 23 -4.32 -9.75 6.35
C ALA A 23 -5.06 -10.14 7.63
N TYR A 24 -4.41 -10.06 8.80
CA TYR A 24 -5.03 -10.33 10.08
C TYR A 24 -6.29 -9.47 10.31
N HIS A 25 -6.17 -8.16 10.15
CA HIS A 25 -7.29 -7.26 10.36
C HIS A 25 -8.40 -7.46 9.33
N ARG A 26 -8.04 -7.78 8.08
CA ARG A 26 -9.00 -8.09 7.02
C ARG A 26 -9.78 -9.38 7.29
N ILE A 27 -9.08 -10.47 7.63
CA ILE A 27 -9.73 -11.76 7.96
C ILE A 27 -10.66 -11.56 9.16
N LYS A 28 -10.20 -10.89 10.22
CA LYS A 28 -11.00 -10.60 11.40
C LYS A 28 -12.25 -9.77 11.07
N SER A 29 -12.12 -8.79 10.18
CA SER A 29 -13.25 -7.98 9.73
C SER A 29 -14.24 -8.77 8.88
N GLN A 30 -13.78 -9.67 8.00
CA GLN A 30 -14.63 -10.51 7.15
C GLN A 30 -15.38 -11.57 7.96
N ALA A 31 -14.78 -12.10 9.03
CA ALA A 31 -15.44 -13.10 9.90
C ALA A 31 -16.68 -12.56 10.63
N ILE A 32 -16.78 -11.23 10.78
CA ILE A 32 -17.88 -10.57 11.50
C ILE A 32 -18.94 -10.01 10.54
N GLY A 33 -18.66 -9.99 9.21
CA GLY A 33 -19.41 -9.18 8.27
C GLY A 33 -20.15 -9.91 7.16
N GLU A 34 -21.09 -9.22 6.56
CA GLU A 34 -21.84 -9.63 5.38
C GLU A 34 -20.91 -9.84 4.16
N LYS A 35 -21.26 -10.79 3.29
CA LYS A 35 -20.58 -10.97 2.00
C LYS A 35 -20.90 -9.75 1.12
N LEU A 36 -19.87 -8.95 0.81
CA LEU A 36 -20.02 -7.80 -0.06
C LEU A 36 -20.09 -8.24 -1.53
N ASP A 37 -21.11 -7.77 -2.25
CA ASP A 37 -21.27 -8.05 -3.69
C ASP A 37 -20.34 -7.15 -4.52
N ARG A 38 -19.25 -7.74 -5.04
CA ARG A 38 -18.27 -7.05 -5.89
C ARG A 38 -18.77 -6.70 -7.30
N ARG A 39 -19.97 -7.17 -7.68
CA ARG A 39 -20.57 -6.84 -8.99
C ARG A 39 -20.97 -5.38 -9.12
N GLN A 40 -21.03 -4.65 -7.99
CA GLN A 40 -21.31 -3.21 -7.97
C GLN A 40 -20.09 -2.34 -8.32
N GLU A 41 -18.89 -2.95 -8.47
CA GLU A 41 -17.72 -2.24 -8.98
C GLU A 41 -17.93 -1.94 -10.47
N GLY A 42 -17.94 -0.66 -10.87
CA GLY A 42 -18.22 -0.26 -12.25
C GLY A 42 -17.18 -0.78 -13.27
N ILE A 43 -17.58 -0.87 -14.54
CA ILE A 43 -16.71 -1.32 -15.67
C ILE A 43 -15.42 -0.52 -15.74
N PHE A 44 -15.44 0.76 -15.40
CA PHE A 44 -14.25 1.63 -15.36
C PHE A 44 -13.15 1.06 -14.45
N ILE A 45 -13.50 0.61 -13.25
CA ILE A 45 -12.54 0.00 -12.30
C ILE A 45 -11.96 -1.30 -12.86
N LEU A 46 -12.79 -2.12 -13.52
CA LEU A 46 -12.37 -3.38 -14.11
C LEU A 46 -11.37 -3.20 -15.26
N VAL A 47 -11.60 -2.21 -16.14
CA VAL A 47 -10.84 -2.03 -17.38
C VAL A 47 -9.60 -1.15 -17.17
N THR A 48 -9.60 -0.23 -16.18
CA THR A 48 -8.50 0.70 -15.96
C THR A 48 -7.70 0.37 -14.70
N LEU A 49 -8.31 0.41 -13.54
CA LEU A 49 -7.58 0.29 -12.26
C LEU A 49 -7.05 -1.13 -12.02
N ARG A 50 -7.77 -2.17 -12.40
CA ARG A 50 -7.28 -3.54 -12.19
C ARG A 50 -6.07 -3.89 -13.05
N PRO A 51 -6.02 -3.61 -14.37
CA PRO A 51 -4.82 -3.85 -15.16
C PRO A 51 -3.59 -3.07 -14.66
N ILE A 52 -3.78 -1.81 -14.25
CA ILE A 52 -2.72 -0.98 -13.68
C ILE A 52 -2.21 -1.58 -12.36
N GLY A 53 -3.13 -1.98 -11.48
CA GLY A 53 -2.78 -2.65 -10.23
C GLY A 53 -2.04 -3.98 -10.45
N ILE A 54 -2.43 -4.77 -11.46
CA ILE A 54 -1.71 -5.99 -11.85
C ILE A 54 -0.31 -5.64 -12.37
N ALA A 55 -0.19 -4.63 -13.24
CA ALA A 55 1.10 -4.17 -13.77
C ALA A 55 2.03 -3.70 -12.64
N PHE A 56 1.50 -2.94 -11.67
CA PHE A 56 2.23 -2.57 -10.46
C PHE A 56 2.70 -3.79 -9.68
N MET A 57 1.80 -4.74 -9.40
CA MET A 57 2.14 -5.95 -8.63
C MET A 57 3.19 -6.80 -9.33
N VAL A 58 3.06 -7.01 -10.64
CA VAL A 58 4.05 -7.76 -11.44
C VAL A 58 5.40 -7.05 -11.41
N GLY A 59 5.44 -5.74 -11.69
CA GLY A 59 6.67 -4.96 -11.65
C GLY A 59 7.31 -4.96 -10.26
N PHE A 60 6.51 -4.79 -9.22
CA PHE A 60 6.98 -4.77 -7.85
C PHE A 60 7.57 -6.12 -7.39
N VAL A 61 6.89 -7.24 -7.71
CA VAL A 61 7.42 -8.59 -7.46
C VAL A 61 8.70 -8.84 -8.27
N THR A 62 8.74 -8.42 -9.52
CA THR A 62 9.94 -8.50 -10.37
C THR A 62 11.12 -7.75 -9.76
N TYR A 63 10.89 -6.53 -9.26
CA TYR A 63 11.90 -5.74 -8.55
C TYR A 63 12.38 -6.47 -7.27
N MET A 64 11.47 -7.07 -6.53
CA MET A 64 11.80 -7.82 -5.31
C MET A 64 12.59 -9.09 -5.60
N ILE A 65 12.34 -9.77 -6.73
CA ILE A 65 13.11 -10.96 -7.16
C ILE A 65 14.52 -10.52 -7.59
N ASN A 66 14.60 -9.57 -8.51
CA ASN A 66 15.87 -9.05 -9.02
C ASN A 66 15.70 -7.62 -9.57
N PRO A 67 16.23 -6.58 -8.91
CA PRO A 67 16.14 -5.20 -9.38
C PRO A 67 16.71 -4.99 -10.80
N ALA A 68 17.68 -5.80 -11.23
CA ALA A 68 18.28 -5.67 -12.55
C ALA A 68 17.26 -5.94 -13.68
N LEU A 69 16.22 -6.76 -13.44
CA LEU A 69 15.15 -6.99 -14.41
C LEU A 69 14.30 -5.72 -14.65
N MET A 70 14.35 -4.77 -13.73
CA MET A 70 13.64 -3.49 -13.80
C MET A 70 14.60 -2.31 -14.13
N ALA A 71 15.83 -2.60 -14.57
CA ALA A 71 16.83 -1.56 -14.87
C ALA A 71 16.38 -0.60 -15.98
N TRP A 72 15.54 -1.05 -16.91
CA TRP A 72 14.96 -0.24 -17.99
C TRP A 72 14.10 0.93 -17.50
N SER A 73 13.54 0.82 -16.29
CA SER A 73 12.70 1.84 -15.65
C SER A 73 13.37 2.50 -14.45
N SER A 74 14.65 2.21 -14.20
CA SER A 74 15.40 2.80 -13.10
C SER A 74 15.70 4.28 -13.33
N GLY A 75 15.53 5.10 -12.29
CA GLY A 75 15.93 6.50 -12.24
C GLY A 75 17.19 6.68 -11.38
N ALA A 76 17.96 7.70 -11.68
CA ALA A 76 19.11 8.08 -10.85
C ALA A 76 18.63 8.95 -9.67
N LEU A 77 18.41 8.36 -8.52
CA LEU A 77 18.14 9.08 -7.27
C LEU A 77 19.33 8.99 -6.34
N SER A 78 19.63 10.11 -5.65
CA SER A 78 20.68 10.15 -4.62
C SER A 78 20.30 9.28 -3.42
N ASN A 79 21.30 8.68 -2.77
CA ASN A 79 21.07 7.78 -1.64
C ASN A 79 20.28 8.42 -0.49
N TRP A 80 20.52 9.72 -0.22
CA TRP A 80 19.79 10.40 0.84
C TRP A 80 18.29 10.51 0.56
N LEU A 81 17.89 10.72 -0.71
CA LEU A 81 16.48 10.69 -1.13
C LEU A 81 15.88 9.30 -0.94
N ARG A 82 16.61 8.24 -1.28
CA ARG A 82 16.15 6.87 -1.09
C ARG A 82 15.97 6.53 0.40
N TRP A 83 16.89 7.00 1.27
CA TRP A 83 16.74 6.85 2.72
C TRP A 83 15.57 7.66 3.28
N SER A 84 15.28 8.84 2.76
CA SER A 84 14.07 9.58 3.13
C SER A 84 12.80 8.78 2.78
N GLY A 85 12.82 8.06 1.65
CA GLY A 85 11.77 7.11 1.28
C GLY A 85 11.57 6.01 2.33
N VAL A 86 12.65 5.47 2.90
CA VAL A 86 12.55 4.49 4.00
C VAL A 86 11.85 5.07 5.22
N VAL A 87 12.23 6.29 5.64
CA VAL A 87 11.60 6.98 6.79
C VAL A 87 10.11 7.23 6.54
N ILE A 88 9.76 7.71 5.33
CA ILE A 88 8.38 7.92 4.91
C ILE A 88 7.61 6.58 4.93
N GLY A 89 8.22 5.50 4.46
CA GLY A 89 7.62 4.17 4.44
C GLY A 89 7.33 3.63 5.84
N ILE A 90 8.26 3.80 6.77
CA ILE A 90 8.05 3.44 8.19
C ILE A 90 6.88 4.25 8.77
N THR A 91 6.86 5.56 8.53
CA THR A 91 5.79 6.45 9.03
C THR A 91 4.42 6.05 8.45
N GLY A 92 4.35 5.81 7.13
CA GLY A 92 3.15 5.34 6.45
C GLY A 92 2.68 3.97 6.96
N GLY A 93 3.62 3.04 7.16
CA GLY A 93 3.35 1.71 7.70
C GLY A 93 2.79 1.75 9.13
N LEU A 94 3.36 2.57 10.00
CA LEU A 94 2.86 2.79 11.36
C LEU A 94 1.46 3.40 11.34
N LEU A 95 1.25 4.43 10.51
CA LEU A 95 -0.07 5.05 10.33
C LEU A 95 -1.10 4.03 9.85
N LEU A 96 -0.73 3.17 8.89
CA LEU A 96 -1.60 2.13 8.36
C LEU A 96 -1.96 1.09 9.43
N ALA A 97 -0.99 0.62 10.20
CA ALA A 97 -1.19 -0.34 11.29
C ALA A 97 -2.14 0.23 12.37
N VAL A 98 -1.93 1.48 12.79
CA VAL A 98 -2.81 2.16 13.76
C VAL A 98 -4.21 2.37 13.17
N THR A 99 -4.31 2.69 11.88
CA THR A 99 -5.59 2.86 11.19
C THR A 99 -6.37 1.55 11.15
N PHE A 100 -5.74 0.44 10.78
CA PHE A 100 -6.38 -0.89 10.80
C PHE A 100 -6.86 -1.27 12.19
N LYS A 101 -6.03 -1.06 13.21
CA LYS A 101 -6.42 -1.30 14.62
C LYS A 101 -7.61 -0.46 15.04
N THR A 102 -7.67 0.80 14.59
CA THR A 102 -8.75 1.75 14.94
C THR A 102 -10.06 1.42 14.23
N LEU A 103 -10.00 1.03 12.95
CA LEU A 103 -11.17 0.61 12.18
C LEU A 103 -11.78 -0.68 12.71
N GLY A 104 -10.96 -1.66 13.09
CA GLY A 104 -11.43 -2.93 13.63
C GLY A 104 -12.47 -3.59 12.71
N LYS A 105 -13.70 -3.78 13.21
CA LYS A 105 -14.82 -4.36 12.46
C LYS A 105 -15.34 -3.48 11.31
N ASN A 106 -15.06 -2.20 11.32
CA ASN A 106 -15.48 -1.26 10.27
C ASN A 106 -14.56 -1.30 9.04
N LEU A 107 -13.50 -2.10 9.04
CA LEU A 107 -12.62 -2.26 7.89
C LEU A 107 -13.38 -2.95 6.74
N THR A 108 -13.53 -2.24 5.61
CA THR A 108 -14.09 -2.77 4.37
C THR A 108 -13.07 -2.56 3.26
N ASP A 109 -13.03 -3.47 2.30
CA ASP A 109 -12.17 -3.43 1.12
C ASP A 109 -12.91 -3.00 -0.14
N THR A 110 -14.14 -2.53 0.01
CA THR A 110 -15.01 -2.06 -1.07
C THR A 110 -15.65 -0.72 -0.73
N VAL A 111 -16.18 -0.04 -1.75
CA VAL A 111 -16.94 1.22 -1.59
C VAL A 111 -18.29 1.01 -0.91
N VAL A 112 -18.71 -0.24 -0.76
CA VAL A 112 -20.00 -0.58 -0.14
C VAL A 112 -19.91 -0.51 1.38
N THR A 113 -20.73 0.35 1.98
CA THR A 113 -20.80 0.54 3.43
C THR A 113 -21.62 -0.57 4.06
N ARG A 114 -21.14 -1.15 5.18
CA ARG A 114 -21.91 -2.15 5.94
C ARG A 114 -23.09 -1.50 6.64
N ALA A 115 -24.20 -2.23 6.76
CA ALA A 115 -25.40 -1.75 7.45
C ALA A 115 -25.15 -1.41 8.94
N ALA A 116 -24.19 -2.07 9.60
CA ALA A 116 -23.81 -1.86 10.99
C ALA A 116 -22.57 -0.93 11.14
N HIS A 117 -22.33 -0.02 10.20
CA HIS A 117 -21.18 0.88 10.23
C HIS A 117 -21.34 1.92 11.36
N THR A 118 -20.32 2.05 12.20
CA THR A 118 -20.25 3.06 13.26
C THR A 118 -19.22 4.12 12.92
N LEU A 119 -19.55 5.39 13.16
CA LEU A 119 -18.61 6.50 12.95
C LEU A 119 -17.40 6.36 13.88
N VAL A 120 -16.20 6.31 13.27
CA VAL A 120 -14.93 6.24 14.00
C VAL A 120 -14.32 7.63 14.06
N THR A 121 -14.23 8.18 15.29
CA THR A 121 -13.68 9.52 15.56
C THR A 121 -12.41 9.50 16.41
N ARG A 122 -11.89 8.31 16.74
CA ARG A 122 -10.72 8.10 17.60
C ARG A 122 -9.46 7.71 16.81
N GLY A 123 -8.31 7.75 17.46
CA GLY A 123 -7.02 7.44 16.83
C GLY A 123 -6.68 8.43 15.73
N PRO A 124 -6.14 7.97 14.56
CA PRO A 124 -5.76 8.84 13.45
C PRO A 124 -6.95 9.64 12.89
N TYR A 125 -8.18 9.14 13.00
CA TYR A 125 -9.41 9.82 12.55
C TYR A 125 -9.73 11.11 13.31
N ARG A 126 -9.07 11.34 14.46
CA ARG A 126 -9.17 12.61 15.20
C ARG A 126 -8.46 13.75 14.46
N TRP A 127 -7.40 13.43 13.72
CA TRP A 127 -6.51 14.42 13.10
C TRP A 127 -6.68 14.49 11.58
N VAL A 128 -6.98 13.34 10.95
CA VAL A 128 -7.09 13.20 9.50
C VAL A 128 -8.40 12.52 9.15
N ARG A 129 -9.17 13.10 8.22
CA ARG A 129 -10.46 12.52 7.78
C ARG A 129 -10.29 11.16 7.10
N HIS A 130 -9.19 10.97 6.38
CA HIS A 130 -8.91 9.78 5.58
C HIS A 130 -7.51 9.23 5.84
N PRO A 131 -7.23 8.72 7.05
CA PRO A 131 -5.87 8.26 7.41
C PRO A 131 -5.40 7.06 6.57
N PHE A 132 -6.32 6.24 6.08
CA PHE A 132 -6.00 5.14 5.17
C PHE A 132 -5.43 5.66 3.84
N TYR A 133 -6.08 6.65 3.21
CA TYR A 133 -5.58 7.24 1.97
C TYR A 133 -4.25 7.97 2.18
N LEU A 134 -4.08 8.64 3.31
CA LEU A 134 -2.79 9.27 3.64
C LEU A 134 -1.69 8.22 3.78
N ALA A 135 -1.95 7.11 4.49
CA ALA A 135 -0.98 6.03 4.64
C ALA A 135 -0.62 5.39 3.29
N THR A 136 -1.61 5.19 2.41
CA THR A 136 -1.39 4.67 1.05
C THR A 136 -0.57 5.65 0.21
N ALA A 137 -0.87 6.95 0.26
CA ALA A 137 -0.09 7.97 -0.45
C ALA A 137 1.37 8.00 0.04
N LEU A 138 1.60 7.92 1.35
CA LEU A 138 2.95 7.80 1.91
C LEU A 138 3.66 6.52 1.44
N ALA A 139 2.96 5.40 1.36
CA ALA A 139 3.51 4.15 0.85
C ALA A 139 3.91 4.25 -0.63
N VAL A 140 3.11 4.92 -1.47
CA VAL A 140 3.43 5.16 -2.89
C VAL A 140 4.68 6.04 -3.01
N VAL A 141 4.74 7.16 -2.27
CA VAL A 141 5.91 8.05 -2.25
C VAL A 141 7.15 7.30 -1.76
N ALA A 142 7.03 6.54 -0.67
CA ALA A 142 8.11 5.73 -0.14
C ALA A 142 8.62 4.71 -1.16
N ASN A 143 7.71 3.96 -1.78
CA ASN A 143 8.06 2.99 -2.82
C ASN A 143 8.79 3.66 -3.99
N THR A 144 8.27 4.78 -4.48
CA THR A 144 8.90 5.56 -5.57
C THR A 144 10.33 5.96 -5.23
N LEU A 145 10.55 6.51 -4.04
CA LEU A 145 11.87 6.96 -3.60
C LEU A 145 12.82 5.78 -3.37
N VAL A 146 12.37 4.73 -2.69
CA VAL A 146 13.20 3.57 -2.34
C VAL A 146 13.60 2.78 -3.58
N THR A 147 12.67 2.52 -4.50
CA THR A 147 12.96 1.76 -5.71
C THR A 147 13.68 2.58 -6.77
N ALA A 148 13.56 3.92 -6.71
CA ALA A 148 14.03 4.82 -7.76
C ALA A 148 13.57 4.36 -9.17
N ASN A 149 12.31 3.92 -9.27
CA ASN A 149 11.77 3.29 -10.47
C ASN A 149 10.50 4.02 -10.94
N TRP A 150 10.58 4.64 -12.14
CA TRP A 150 9.49 5.45 -12.67
C TRP A 150 8.25 4.61 -13.05
N PHE A 151 8.43 3.37 -13.48
CA PHE A 151 7.29 2.49 -13.81
C PHE A 151 6.48 2.17 -12.55
N LEU A 152 7.15 1.82 -11.44
CA LEU A 152 6.49 1.57 -10.15
C LEU A 152 5.88 2.85 -9.57
N ALA A 153 6.48 4.02 -9.81
CA ALA A 153 5.93 5.30 -9.41
C ALA A 153 4.61 5.59 -10.13
N LEU A 154 4.58 5.44 -11.46
CA LEU A 154 3.38 5.71 -12.26
C LEU A 154 2.26 4.71 -11.96
N THR A 155 2.57 3.41 -11.96
CA THR A 155 1.55 2.38 -11.77
C THR A 155 1.03 2.29 -10.33
N GLY A 156 1.83 2.69 -9.34
CA GLY A 156 1.42 2.74 -7.94
C GLY A 156 0.73 4.04 -7.53
N GLY A 157 0.85 5.11 -8.33
CA GLY A 157 0.28 6.44 -8.06
C GLY A 157 -1.11 6.68 -8.65
N ILE A 158 -1.62 5.76 -9.47
CA ILE A 158 -2.96 5.77 -10.08
C ILE A 158 -3.93 4.96 -9.21
#